data_7dae622054ff23fa84c22ae07ffcb41c
#
_entry.id   7dae622054ff23fa84c22ae07ffcb41c
#
_cell.length_a   1.000
_cell.length_b   1.000
_cell.length_c   1.000
_cell.angle_alpha   90.00
_cell.angle_beta   90.00
_cell.angle_gamma   90.00
#
_symmetry.space_group_name_H-M   'P 1'
#
loop_
_entity.id
_entity.type
_entity.pdbx_description
1 polymer ?
#
loop_
_entity_poly.entity_id
_entity_poly.type
_entity_poly.pdbx_seq_one_letter_code
_entity_poly.pdbx_strand_id
1 'polypeptide(L)'
;MGLRPQNIGTEMPHGYAGSYARQPDMIVSTRPAGARIPFGAALKYDAAGAVVPMGAGDTADAFVGVAAREIKSALEYLDQNTGRYAEKEAVPVFQRGAINVICQKGTAVLGGAVYVRVAENTSYPTAAVGGFEAEADGANTMALSNCQWAGPADANKVAELRILTMQSA
;
A
#
# COMPACT_ATOMS: atom_id res chain seq x y z
N MET A 1 -21.84 -5.85 37.74
CA MET A 1 -20.75 -5.21 36.99
C MET A 1 -21.36 -4.64 35.73
N GLY A 2 -21.62 -3.32 35.66
CA GLY A 2 -22.23 -2.69 34.48
C GLY A 2 -21.19 -2.57 33.35
N LEU A 3 -21.62 -2.85 32.11
CA LEU A 3 -20.83 -2.58 30.93
C LEU A 3 -20.54 -1.07 30.87
N ARG A 4 -19.27 -0.69 30.69
CA ARG A 4 -18.93 0.71 30.47
C ARG A 4 -19.58 1.15 29.16
N PRO A 5 -20.24 2.32 29.10
CA PRO A 5 -20.74 2.84 27.84
C PRO A 5 -19.56 2.99 26.87
N GLN A 6 -19.66 2.32 25.73
CA GLN A 6 -18.68 2.53 24.66
C GLN A 6 -18.95 3.91 24.06
N ASN A 7 -17.96 4.79 24.11
CA ASN A 7 -17.98 5.99 23.27
C ASN A 7 -17.85 5.54 21.82
N ILE A 8 -18.94 5.61 21.08
CA ILE A 8 -18.91 5.46 19.64
C ILE A 8 -18.24 6.73 19.11
N GLY A 9 -17.01 6.61 18.62
CA GLY A 9 -16.32 7.72 17.98
C GLY A 9 -17.06 8.17 16.71
N THR A 10 -16.94 9.43 16.37
CA THR A 10 -17.49 10.01 15.15
C THR A 10 -16.64 9.69 13.92
N GLU A 11 -15.45 9.14 14.11
CA GLU A 11 -14.49 8.78 13.08
C GLU A 11 -14.25 7.27 13.08
N MET A 12 -14.45 6.63 11.91
CA MET A 12 -14.15 5.22 11.73
C MET A 12 -12.73 5.05 11.20
N PRO A 13 -11.92 4.11 11.76
CA PRO A 13 -10.65 3.74 11.16
C PRO A 13 -10.86 3.20 9.74
N HIS A 14 -9.95 3.51 8.82
CA HIS A 14 -9.97 2.99 7.45
C HIS A 14 -9.70 1.48 7.37
N GLY A 15 -9.14 0.89 8.41
CA GLY A 15 -8.77 -0.52 8.48
C GLY A 15 -7.26 -0.73 8.51
N TYR A 16 -6.75 -1.60 7.64
CA TYR A 16 -5.34 -1.99 7.62
C TYR A 16 -4.72 -1.73 6.24
N ALA A 17 -3.40 -1.54 6.19
CA ALA A 17 -2.66 -1.45 4.94
C ALA A 17 -2.93 -2.68 4.05
N GLY A 18 -3.25 -2.43 2.77
CA GLY A 18 -3.62 -3.45 1.80
C GLY A 18 -5.07 -3.90 1.85
N SER A 19 -5.90 -3.46 2.81
CA SER A 19 -7.33 -3.81 2.80
C SER A 19 -8.07 -3.04 1.71
N TYR A 20 -9.04 -3.70 1.07
CA TYR A 20 -9.91 -3.07 0.06
C TYR A 20 -10.75 -1.98 0.71
N ALA A 21 -10.79 -0.80 0.10
CA ALA A 21 -11.55 0.33 0.63
C ALA A 21 -12.97 0.38 0.04
N ARG A 22 -13.10 0.23 -1.27
CA ARG A 22 -14.38 0.34 -1.97
C ARG A 22 -14.49 -0.63 -3.13
N GLN A 23 -15.76 -1.03 -3.42
CA GLN A 23 -16.18 -1.75 -4.60
C GLN A 23 -17.28 -0.94 -5.31
N PRO A 24 -17.63 -1.22 -6.59
CA PRO A 24 -17.22 -2.36 -7.43
C PRO A 24 -16.02 -2.09 -8.35
N ASP A 25 -15.47 -0.88 -8.43
CA ASP A 25 -14.42 -0.51 -9.39
C ASP A 25 -13.04 -0.97 -8.93
N MET A 26 -12.84 -2.29 -8.83
CA MET A 26 -11.52 -2.83 -8.49
C MET A 26 -11.06 -3.89 -9.48
N ILE A 27 -9.77 -3.85 -9.80
CA ILE A 27 -9.10 -4.87 -10.60
C ILE A 27 -7.95 -5.43 -9.76
N VAL A 28 -7.98 -6.73 -9.55
CA VAL A 28 -6.96 -7.45 -8.79
C VAL A 28 -6.47 -8.62 -9.62
N SER A 29 -5.16 -8.78 -9.74
CA SER A 29 -4.53 -9.94 -10.38
C SER A 29 -3.61 -10.64 -9.40
N THR A 30 -3.52 -11.96 -9.48
CA THR A 30 -2.59 -12.73 -8.63
C THR A 30 -1.27 -12.93 -9.35
N ARG A 31 -0.16 -12.66 -8.66
CA ARG A 31 1.20 -12.85 -9.15
C ARG A 31 2.09 -13.49 -8.09
N PRO A 32 3.13 -14.24 -8.46
CA PRO A 32 4.09 -14.75 -7.50
C PRO A 32 4.93 -13.61 -6.90
N ALA A 33 5.25 -13.69 -5.62
CA ALA A 33 6.20 -12.78 -4.98
C ALA A 33 7.63 -13.13 -5.39
N GLY A 34 8.36 -12.18 -5.99
CA GLY A 34 9.79 -12.32 -6.28
C GLY A 34 10.70 -12.00 -5.09
N ALA A 35 10.13 -11.38 -4.05
CA ALA A 35 10.81 -11.04 -2.80
C ALA A 35 9.80 -10.99 -1.65
N ARG A 36 10.28 -10.67 -0.44
CA ARG A 36 9.39 -10.42 0.70
C ARG A 36 8.62 -9.11 0.51
N ILE A 37 7.28 -9.13 0.57
CA ILE A 37 6.39 -8.01 0.27
C ILE A 37 5.52 -7.68 1.48
N PRO A 38 5.63 -6.50 2.10
CA PRO A 38 4.69 -6.03 3.11
C PRO A 38 3.30 -5.79 2.51
N PHE A 39 2.24 -5.98 3.29
CA PHE A 39 0.89 -5.60 2.89
C PHE A 39 0.81 -4.08 2.67
N GLY A 40 0.13 -3.66 1.59
CA GLY A 40 -0.01 -2.27 1.24
C GLY A 40 1.23 -1.63 0.60
N ALA A 41 2.26 -2.41 0.25
CA ALA A 41 3.43 -1.89 -0.46
C ALA A 41 3.15 -1.65 -1.95
N ALA A 42 3.80 -0.63 -2.51
CA ALA A 42 3.83 -0.37 -3.95
C ALA A 42 4.66 -1.43 -4.68
N LEU A 43 4.14 -1.95 -5.78
CA LEU A 43 4.70 -3.08 -6.51
C LEU A 43 5.11 -2.73 -7.94
N LYS A 44 6.14 -3.42 -8.41
CA LYS A 44 6.56 -3.50 -9.82
C LYS A 44 6.73 -4.96 -10.25
N TYR A 45 6.81 -5.21 -11.55
CA TYR A 45 7.26 -6.51 -12.07
C TYR A 45 8.78 -6.60 -12.07
N ASP A 46 9.29 -7.80 -11.81
CA ASP A 46 10.67 -8.16 -12.11
C ASP A 46 10.78 -8.75 -13.53
N ALA A 47 12.00 -9.09 -13.93
CA ALA A 47 12.27 -9.66 -15.27
C ALA A 47 11.63 -11.05 -15.49
N ALA A 48 11.25 -11.76 -14.43
CA ALA A 48 10.59 -13.06 -14.47
C ALA A 48 9.05 -12.96 -14.47
N GLY A 49 8.48 -11.74 -14.34
CA GLY A 49 7.05 -11.50 -14.25
C GLY A 49 6.49 -11.72 -12.84
N ALA A 50 7.33 -11.92 -11.83
CA ALA A 50 6.95 -11.87 -10.43
C ALA A 50 6.83 -10.42 -9.95
N VAL A 51 6.18 -10.21 -8.80
CA VAL A 51 6.07 -8.87 -8.22
C VAL A 51 7.07 -8.69 -7.09
N VAL A 52 7.65 -7.49 -7.03
CA VAL A 52 8.57 -7.06 -5.98
C VAL A 52 8.20 -5.66 -5.51
N PRO A 53 8.56 -5.25 -4.28
CA PRO A 53 8.38 -3.87 -3.85
C PRO A 53 9.17 -2.90 -4.74
N MET A 54 8.62 -1.71 -4.97
CA MET A 54 9.35 -0.63 -5.63
C MET A 54 10.54 -0.17 -4.78
N GLY A 55 11.62 0.26 -5.44
CA GLY A 55 12.86 0.64 -4.79
C GLY A 55 13.73 1.57 -5.62
N ALA A 56 15.00 1.66 -5.27
CA ALA A 56 15.96 2.56 -5.88
C ALA A 56 16.09 2.34 -7.40
N GLY A 57 16.07 3.45 -8.15
CA GLY A 57 16.20 3.45 -9.60
C GLY A 57 14.90 3.18 -10.37
N ASP A 58 13.79 2.93 -9.67
CA ASP A 58 12.50 2.73 -10.32
C ASP A 58 11.90 4.05 -10.80
N THR A 59 11.11 3.96 -11.87
CA THR A 59 10.34 5.07 -12.43
C THR A 59 8.84 4.90 -12.14
N ALA A 60 8.08 5.98 -12.26
CA ALA A 60 6.63 5.95 -12.05
C ALA A 60 5.91 4.94 -12.96
N ASP A 61 6.42 4.75 -14.16
CA ASP A 61 5.85 3.83 -15.16
C ASP A 61 6.00 2.35 -14.74
N ALA A 62 6.95 2.03 -13.86
CA ALA A 62 7.11 0.69 -13.33
C ALA A 62 6.07 0.32 -12.26
N PHE A 63 5.28 1.28 -11.77
CA PHE A 63 4.26 1.01 -10.76
C PHE A 63 3.11 0.18 -11.34
N VAL A 64 2.94 -1.03 -10.82
CA VAL A 64 1.89 -1.97 -11.27
C VAL A 64 0.65 -1.92 -10.39
N GLY A 65 0.83 -1.67 -9.10
CA GLY A 65 -0.26 -1.70 -8.14
C GLY A 65 0.21 -1.81 -6.70
N VAL A 66 -0.70 -2.21 -5.83
CA VAL A 66 -0.48 -2.32 -4.38
C VAL A 66 -0.67 -3.76 -3.94
N ALA A 67 0.17 -4.25 -3.02
CA ALA A 67 0.00 -5.55 -2.39
C ALA A 67 -1.26 -5.55 -1.52
N ALA A 68 -2.32 -6.20 -1.97
CA ALA A 68 -3.55 -6.30 -1.18
C ALA A 68 -3.37 -7.28 -0.01
N ARG A 69 -4.10 -7.04 1.07
CA ARG A 69 -4.13 -7.91 2.23
C ARG A 69 -5.27 -8.90 2.09
N GLU A 70 -4.95 -10.15 1.85
CA GLU A 70 -5.89 -11.25 1.87
C GLU A 70 -5.44 -12.32 2.88
N ILE A 71 -6.37 -13.20 3.23
CA ILE A 71 -6.06 -14.36 4.06
C ILE A 71 -5.14 -15.26 3.25
N LYS A 72 -3.94 -15.47 3.75
CA LYS A 72 -2.98 -16.35 3.10
C LYS A 72 -3.02 -17.75 3.71
N SER A 73 -2.89 -18.75 2.84
CA SER A 73 -2.67 -20.14 3.24
C SER A 73 -1.20 -20.32 3.59
N ALA A 74 -0.83 -20.17 4.86
CA ALA A 74 0.50 -20.51 5.33
C ALA A 74 0.45 -21.86 6.05
N LEU A 75 1.51 -22.65 5.89
CA LEU A 75 1.65 -23.96 6.55
C LEU A 75 1.81 -23.81 8.07
N GLU A 76 2.40 -22.69 8.51
CA GLU A 76 2.59 -22.39 9.92
C GLU A 76 1.67 -21.26 10.37
N TYR A 77 1.03 -21.45 11.53
CA TYR A 77 0.10 -20.47 12.10
C TYR A 77 0.73 -19.09 12.33
N LEU A 78 1.99 -19.04 12.73
CA LEU A 78 2.71 -17.79 12.96
C LEU A 78 2.93 -17.00 11.67
N ASP A 79 3.10 -17.65 10.54
CA ASP A 79 3.31 -17.00 9.25
C ASP A 79 2.06 -16.31 8.69
N GLN A 80 0.88 -16.77 9.10
CA GLN A 80 -0.39 -16.14 8.71
C GLN A 80 -0.52 -14.69 9.20
N ASN A 81 0.12 -14.36 10.31
CA ASN A 81 0.02 -13.06 10.98
C ASN A 81 1.24 -12.13 10.77
N THR A 82 2.18 -12.50 9.90
CA THR A 82 3.42 -11.73 9.71
C THR A 82 3.24 -10.39 8.99
N GLY A 83 2.05 -10.08 8.46
CA GLY A 83 1.76 -8.81 7.78
C GLY A 83 2.47 -8.65 6.43
N ARG A 84 2.93 -9.73 5.82
CA ARG A 84 3.70 -9.75 4.58
C ARG A 84 3.55 -11.06 3.83
N TYR A 85 3.88 -11.02 2.55
CA TYR A 85 4.07 -12.21 1.71
C TYR A 85 5.55 -12.63 1.73
N ALA A 86 5.81 -13.93 1.78
CA ALA A 86 7.13 -14.49 1.56
C ALA A 86 7.40 -14.66 0.06
N GLU A 87 8.67 -14.86 -0.30
CA GLU A 87 9.07 -15.17 -1.66
C GLU A 87 8.31 -16.42 -2.17
N LYS A 88 7.86 -16.36 -3.43
CA LYS A 88 7.05 -17.37 -4.14
C LYS A 88 5.61 -17.54 -3.64
N GLU A 89 5.18 -16.81 -2.62
CA GLU A 89 3.75 -16.75 -2.27
C GLU A 89 2.93 -16.04 -3.34
N ALA A 90 1.65 -16.39 -3.44
CA ALA A 90 0.69 -15.73 -4.31
C ALA A 90 0.29 -14.37 -3.71
N VAL A 91 0.55 -13.28 -4.45
CA VAL A 91 0.25 -11.91 -4.05
C VAL A 91 -0.92 -11.39 -4.87
N PRO A 92 -2.03 -10.98 -4.24
CA PRO A 92 -3.08 -10.23 -4.91
C PRO A 92 -2.57 -8.80 -5.16
N VAL A 93 -2.36 -8.46 -6.41
CA VAL A 93 -1.92 -7.14 -6.88
C VAL A 93 -3.12 -6.30 -7.22
N PHE A 94 -3.36 -5.27 -6.44
CA PHE A 94 -4.46 -4.33 -6.64
C PHE A 94 -4.03 -3.25 -7.64
N GLN A 95 -4.60 -3.29 -8.84
CA GLN A 95 -4.15 -2.50 -9.98
C GLN A 95 -5.03 -1.28 -10.27
N ARG A 96 -6.28 -1.29 -9.84
CA ARG A 96 -7.24 -0.20 -10.04
C ARG A 96 -8.31 -0.18 -8.97
N GLY A 97 -8.79 1.02 -8.61
CA GLY A 97 -9.85 1.24 -7.63
C GLY A 97 -9.33 1.88 -6.34
N ALA A 98 -9.97 1.61 -5.21
CA ALA A 98 -9.65 2.21 -3.92
C ALA A 98 -9.16 1.16 -2.91
N ILE A 99 -7.99 1.40 -2.35
CA ILE A 99 -7.31 0.51 -1.40
C ILE A 99 -6.75 1.33 -0.23
N ASN A 100 -6.74 0.76 0.95
CA ASN A 100 -6.17 1.40 2.14
C ASN A 100 -4.66 1.16 2.22
N VAL A 101 -3.89 2.21 2.42
CA VAL A 101 -2.43 2.16 2.59
C VAL A 101 -1.98 3.05 3.74
N ILE A 102 -0.78 2.82 4.26
CA ILE A 102 -0.18 3.72 5.25
C ILE A 102 0.39 4.95 4.54
N CYS A 103 -0.04 6.14 4.97
CA CYS A 103 0.60 7.40 4.62
C CYS A 103 1.76 7.63 5.59
N GLN A 104 2.99 7.38 5.17
CA GLN A 104 4.15 7.40 6.07
C GLN A 104 4.61 8.82 6.43
N LYS A 105 4.48 9.76 5.47
CA LYS A 105 4.92 11.16 5.59
C LYS A 105 3.92 12.10 4.95
N GLY A 106 3.78 13.30 5.53
CA GLY A 106 2.86 14.33 5.07
C GLY A 106 1.42 14.10 5.52
N THR A 107 0.51 14.91 5.00
CA THR A 107 -0.91 14.86 5.31
C THR A 107 -1.70 14.51 4.06
N ALA A 108 -2.30 13.33 4.03
CA ALA A 108 -3.20 12.93 2.96
C ALA A 108 -4.44 13.83 2.95
N VAL A 109 -4.80 14.35 1.77
CA VAL A 109 -5.98 15.18 1.57
C VAL A 109 -6.72 14.71 0.32
N LEU A 110 -8.01 14.97 0.26
CA LEU A 110 -8.85 14.59 -0.89
C LEU A 110 -8.28 15.17 -2.20
N GLY A 111 -8.01 14.31 -3.18
CA GLY A 111 -7.40 14.69 -4.46
C GLY A 111 -5.90 15.01 -4.39
N GLY A 112 -5.28 14.86 -3.22
CA GLY A 112 -3.86 15.14 -3.02
C GLY A 112 -2.95 14.21 -3.81
N ALA A 113 -1.74 14.70 -4.14
CA ALA A 113 -0.72 13.93 -4.83
C ALA A 113 -0.21 12.76 -3.97
N VAL A 114 0.16 11.68 -4.64
CA VAL A 114 0.70 10.46 -4.03
C VAL A 114 2.14 10.27 -4.44
N TYR A 115 2.97 9.95 -3.48
CA TYR A 115 4.37 9.64 -3.68
C TYR A 115 4.68 8.23 -3.16
N VAL A 116 5.58 7.53 -3.83
CA VAL A 116 6.16 6.27 -3.36
C VAL A 116 7.60 6.51 -2.94
N ARG A 117 7.97 6.01 -1.79
CA ARG A 117 9.36 6.03 -1.33
C ARG A 117 10.16 4.98 -2.08
N VAL A 118 11.22 5.43 -2.77
CA VAL A 118 12.11 4.57 -3.56
C VAL A 118 13.50 4.43 -2.93
N ALA A 119 13.88 5.32 -2.01
CA ALA A 119 15.15 5.25 -1.30
C ALA A 119 14.99 5.60 0.18
N GLU A 120 15.88 5.03 1.00
CA GLU A 120 15.94 5.35 2.42
C GLU A 120 16.39 6.80 2.65
N ASN A 121 15.84 7.42 3.70
CA ASN A 121 16.27 8.74 4.17
C ASN A 121 16.64 8.63 5.65
N THR A 122 17.88 8.92 5.97
CA THR A 122 18.40 8.87 7.36
C THR A 122 17.67 9.82 8.31
N SER A 123 17.11 10.92 7.78
CA SER A 123 16.28 11.86 8.55
C SER A 123 14.86 11.32 8.81
N TYR A 124 14.46 10.25 8.11
CA TYR A 124 13.15 9.59 8.20
C TYR A 124 13.30 8.06 8.24
N PRO A 125 13.97 7.51 9.23
CA PRO A 125 14.33 6.08 9.27
C PRO A 125 13.11 5.15 9.42
N THR A 126 11.96 5.68 9.81
CA THR A 126 10.72 4.89 9.98
C THR A 126 9.92 4.72 8.69
N ALA A 127 10.25 5.50 7.64
CA ALA A 127 9.57 5.41 6.36
C ALA A 127 10.18 4.30 5.50
N ALA A 128 9.43 3.23 5.28
CA ALA A 128 9.89 2.08 4.53
C ALA A 128 9.88 2.34 3.03
N VAL A 129 10.89 1.82 2.32
CA VAL A 129 10.92 1.80 0.85
C VAL A 129 9.75 0.97 0.32
N GLY A 130 9.12 1.44 -0.76
CA GLY A 130 7.86 0.90 -1.28
C GLY A 130 6.60 1.38 -0.56
N GLY A 131 6.72 2.24 0.46
CA GLY A 131 5.59 2.83 1.16
C GLY A 131 5.08 4.12 0.50
N PHE A 132 3.86 4.54 0.86
CA PHE A 132 3.20 5.71 0.29
C PHE A 132 3.33 6.94 1.17
N GLU A 133 3.43 8.11 0.54
CA GLU A 133 3.57 9.42 1.19
C GLU A 133 2.68 10.47 0.52
N ALA A 134 2.30 11.48 1.28
CA ALA A 134 1.54 12.63 0.78
C ALA A 134 2.43 13.88 0.53
N GLU A 135 3.72 13.75 0.81
CA GLU A 135 4.72 14.82 0.66
C GLU A 135 5.96 14.30 -0.06
N ALA A 136 6.48 15.09 -0.99
CA ALA A 136 7.71 14.76 -1.69
C ALA A 136 8.92 14.82 -0.75
N ASP A 137 9.87 13.92 -0.95
CA ASP A 137 11.14 13.86 -0.21
C ASP A 137 12.35 13.86 -1.18
N GLY A 138 12.36 14.84 -2.08
CA GLY A 138 13.41 14.99 -3.09
C GLY A 138 13.57 13.74 -3.95
N ALA A 139 14.81 13.27 -4.08
CA ALA A 139 15.12 12.06 -4.85
C ALA A 139 14.75 10.75 -4.16
N ASN A 140 14.33 10.79 -2.89
CA ASN A 140 13.94 9.58 -2.14
C ASN A 140 12.50 9.14 -2.42
N THR A 141 11.71 10.00 -3.06
CA THR A 141 10.31 9.71 -3.39
C THR A 141 10.02 10.02 -4.85
N MET A 142 9.00 9.36 -5.37
CA MET A 142 8.56 9.47 -6.75
C MET A 142 7.05 9.69 -6.79
N ALA A 143 6.59 10.68 -7.55
CA ALA A 143 5.17 10.97 -7.72
C ALA A 143 4.49 9.95 -8.65
N LEU A 144 3.30 9.49 -8.27
CA LEU A 144 2.43 8.65 -9.09
C LEU A 144 1.29 9.50 -9.68
N SER A 145 1.34 9.76 -10.98
CA SER A 145 0.34 10.59 -11.68
C SER A 145 -1.03 9.90 -11.83
N ASN A 146 -1.05 8.57 -11.78
CA ASN A 146 -2.26 7.75 -11.88
C ASN A 146 -2.93 7.46 -10.53
N CYS A 147 -2.41 8.03 -9.43
CA CYS A 147 -2.92 7.85 -8.08
C CYS A 147 -3.28 9.17 -7.43
N GLN A 148 -4.25 9.12 -6.51
CA GLN A 148 -4.58 10.26 -5.66
C GLN A 148 -5.09 9.77 -4.29
N TRP A 149 -4.93 10.60 -3.27
CA TRP A 149 -5.56 10.37 -1.98
C TRP A 149 -7.06 10.63 -2.06
N ALA A 150 -7.87 9.76 -1.47
CA ALA A 150 -9.33 9.90 -1.45
C ALA A 150 -9.86 10.56 -0.18
N GLY A 151 -8.97 10.94 0.75
CA GLY A 151 -9.32 11.61 1.99
C GLY A 151 -8.14 11.68 2.97
N PRO A 152 -8.37 12.18 4.18
CA PRO A 152 -7.35 12.24 5.22
C PRO A 152 -7.01 10.83 5.75
N ALA A 153 -5.82 10.70 6.33
CA ALA A 153 -5.44 9.50 7.06
C ALA A 153 -6.12 9.46 8.44
N ASP A 154 -6.41 8.25 8.90
CA ASP A 154 -6.90 8.01 10.27
C ASP A 154 -5.78 8.11 11.33
N ALA A 155 -6.13 7.89 12.60
CA ALA A 155 -5.18 7.92 13.72
C ALA A 155 -4.04 6.88 13.59
N ASN A 156 -4.22 5.83 12.79
CA ASN A 156 -3.23 4.80 12.51
C ASN A 156 -2.40 5.12 11.25
N LYS A 157 -2.54 6.33 10.70
CA LYS A 157 -1.94 6.76 9.44
C LYS A 157 -2.42 5.97 8.21
N VAL A 158 -3.51 5.24 8.31
CA VAL A 158 -4.12 4.57 7.17
C VAL A 158 -4.99 5.57 6.42
N ALA A 159 -4.82 5.64 5.10
CA ALA A 159 -5.59 6.50 4.21
C ALA A 159 -6.06 5.71 2.99
N GLU A 160 -7.18 6.13 2.43
CA GLU A 160 -7.68 5.58 1.17
C GLU A 160 -6.90 6.15 0.00
N LEU A 161 -6.22 5.26 -0.73
CA LEU A 161 -5.54 5.53 -1.99
C LEU A 161 -6.44 5.11 -3.14
N ARG A 162 -6.61 5.97 -4.14
CA ARG A 162 -7.32 5.64 -5.38
C ARG A 162 -6.33 5.52 -6.54
N ILE A 163 -6.33 4.36 -7.20
CA ILE A 163 -5.63 4.12 -8.46
C ILE A 163 -6.64 4.36 -9.57
N LEU A 164 -6.42 5.40 -10.38
CA LEU A 164 -7.38 5.85 -11.40
C LEU A 164 -7.29 5.03 -12.68
N THR A 165 -6.06 4.72 -13.10
CA THR A 165 -5.78 3.95 -14.31
C THR A 165 -4.69 2.92 -14.05
N MET A 166 -4.82 1.75 -14.68
CA MET A 166 -3.74 0.77 -14.69
C MET A 166 -2.59 1.31 -15.54
N GLN A 167 -1.36 1.15 -15.08
CA GLN A 167 -0.20 1.31 -15.95
C GLN A 167 -0.15 0.14 -16.94
N SER A 168 0.09 0.44 -18.20
CA SER A 168 0.46 -0.58 -19.18
C SER A 168 1.93 -0.91 -18.94
N ALA A 169 2.19 -2.13 -18.52
CA ALA A 169 3.55 -2.66 -18.43
C ALA A 169 4.15 -2.83 -19.82
#